data_86994159bc38a553c73b0b902e57629d
#
_entry.id   86994159bc38a553c73b0b902e57629d
#
_cell.length_a   1.000
_cell.length_b   1.000
_cell.length_c   1.000
_cell.angle_alpha   90.00
_cell.angle_beta   90.00
_cell.angle_gamma   90.00
#
_symmetry.space_group_name_H-M   'P 1'
#
loop_
_entity.id
_entity.type
_entity.pdbx_description
1 polymer ?
#
loop_
_entity_poly.entity_id
_entity_poly.type
_entity_poly.pdbx_seq_one_letter_code
_entity_poly.pdbx_strand_id
1 'polypeptide(L)'
;MGEAVTANEGLSAALSATVDSEAREFIRLQLRAFNDLHSEYHRAIRSVEPTPLDILIRNAAGEIVGGLIASTYWGWLEVNILWVAEGLRRLGHGRTLLRMAEAEARTRGCAHVMLTTYSFQARGFYEKKGYRVVGEMAGYPPGVVYYWMRKDL
;
A
#
# COMPACT_ATOMS: atom_id res chain seq x y z
N MET A 1 21.95 -13.64 -26.07
CA MET A 1 22.58 -14.90 -25.65
C MET A 1 22.00 -15.20 -24.27
N GLY A 2 20.99 -16.07 -24.21
CA GLY A 2 20.31 -16.43 -22.93
C GLY A 2 21.15 -17.52 -22.26
N GLU A 3 21.53 -17.28 -21.01
CA GLU A 3 22.14 -18.30 -20.17
C GLU A 3 21.11 -19.41 -19.90
N ALA A 4 21.48 -20.63 -20.30
CA ALA A 4 20.73 -21.83 -19.96
C ALA A 4 20.96 -22.14 -18.48
N VAL A 5 19.90 -22.07 -17.69
CA VAL A 5 19.88 -22.62 -16.33
C VAL A 5 20.09 -24.12 -16.44
N THR A 6 21.10 -24.64 -15.75
CA THR A 6 21.51 -26.05 -15.72
C THR A 6 20.29 -26.95 -15.49
N ALA A 7 20.06 -27.83 -16.48
CA ALA A 7 18.92 -28.73 -16.51
C ALA A 7 18.99 -29.79 -15.40
N ASN A 8 18.01 -29.78 -14.52
CA ASN A 8 17.58 -31.03 -13.87
C ASN A 8 16.87 -31.87 -14.95
N GLU A 9 17.23 -33.13 -15.12
CA GLU A 9 16.71 -33.97 -16.19
C GLU A 9 15.18 -33.89 -16.27
N GLY A 10 14.64 -33.42 -17.41
CA GLY A 10 13.20 -33.31 -17.65
C GLY A 10 12.54 -31.98 -17.34
N LEU A 11 13.28 -30.95 -16.86
CA LEU A 11 12.73 -29.61 -16.66
C LEU A 11 13.16 -28.65 -17.78
N SER A 12 12.22 -27.80 -18.21
CA SER A 12 12.48 -26.72 -19.17
C SER A 12 11.93 -25.39 -18.65
N ALA A 13 12.65 -24.30 -18.90
CA ALA A 13 12.18 -22.94 -18.63
C ALA A 13 11.98 -22.21 -19.97
N ALA A 14 10.85 -21.55 -20.12
CA ALA A 14 10.53 -20.75 -21.30
C ALA A 14 10.06 -19.36 -20.90
N LEU A 15 10.58 -18.33 -21.58
CA LEU A 15 10.11 -16.95 -21.45
C LEU A 15 8.83 -16.78 -22.27
N SER A 16 7.76 -16.25 -21.65
CA SER A 16 6.56 -15.83 -22.35
C SER A 16 6.35 -14.33 -22.20
N ALA A 17 6.12 -13.63 -23.30
CA ALA A 17 5.72 -12.22 -23.33
C ALA A 17 4.19 -12.04 -23.26
N THR A 18 3.43 -13.13 -23.32
CA THR A 18 1.97 -13.12 -23.23
C THR A 18 1.50 -13.56 -21.85
N VAL A 19 0.33 -13.05 -21.44
CA VAL A 19 -0.28 -13.42 -20.17
C VAL A 19 -0.97 -14.79 -20.32
N ASP A 20 -0.48 -15.77 -19.56
CA ASP A 20 -1.18 -17.02 -19.32
C ASP A 20 -1.86 -16.94 -17.93
N SER A 21 -3.17 -16.72 -17.93
CA SER A 21 -3.94 -16.53 -16.70
C SER A 21 -4.03 -17.79 -15.85
N GLU A 22 -4.10 -18.97 -16.48
CA GLU A 22 -4.18 -20.25 -15.77
C GLU A 22 -2.87 -20.59 -15.10
N ALA A 23 -1.75 -20.44 -15.82
CA ALA A 23 -0.42 -20.66 -15.27
C ALA A 23 -0.12 -19.67 -14.11
N ARG A 24 -0.51 -18.39 -14.26
CA ARG A 24 -0.37 -17.40 -13.18
C ARG A 24 -1.18 -17.77 -11.94
N GLU A 25 -2.42 -18.21 -12.11
CA GLU A 25 -3.25 -18.62 -10.99
C GLU A 25 -2.71 -19.88 -10.33
N PHE A 26 -2.27 -20.87 -11.11
CA PHE A 26 -1.61 -22.06 -10.58
C PHE A 26 -0.42 -21.69 -9.69
N ILE A 27 0.47 -20.82 -10.17
CA ILE A 27 1.67 -20.39 -9.40
C ILE A 27 1.25 -19.66 -8.10
N ARG A 28 0.23 -18.80 -8.15
CA ARG A 28 -0.30 -18.12 -6.95
C ARG A 28 -0.84 -19.11 -5.93
N LEU A 29 -1.58 -20.12 -6.39
CA LEU A 29 -2.11 -21.16 -5.51
C LEU A 29 -1.00 -22.01 -4.86
N GLN A 30 0.08 -22.33 -5.60
CA GLN A 30 1.22 -23.04 -5.03
C GLN A 30 1.92 -22.21 -3.94
N LEU A 31 2.17 -20.92 -4.19
CA LEU A 31 2.75 -20.04 -3.19
C LEU A 31 1.83 -19.86 -1.98
N ARG A 32 0.53 -19.79 -2.22
CA ARG A 32 -0.47 -19.71 -1.16
C ARG A 32 -0.43 -20.96 -0.27
N ALA A 33 -0.43 -22.15 -0.86
CA ALA A 33 -0.33 -23.41 -0.14
C ALA A 33 0.97 -23.49 0.69
N PHE A 34 2.10 -23.06 0.13
CA PHE A 34 3.36 -22.96 0.86
C PHE A 34 3.23 -22.04 2.08
N ASN A 35 2.69 -20.83 1.90
CA ASN A 35 2.52 -19.88 2.99
C ASN A 35 1.62 -20.42 4.11
N ASP A 36 0.59 -21.18 3.77
CA ASP A 36 -0.32 -21.79 4.75
C ASP A 36 0.34 -22.86 5.62
N LEU A 37 1.28 -23.59 5.04
CA LEU A 37 2.07 -24.58 5.79
C LEU A 37 3.08 -23.92 6.72
N HIS A 38 3.61 -22.74 6.35
CA HIS A 38 4.72 -22.09 7.05
C HIS A 38 4.30 -20.91 7.94
N SER A 39 3.04 -20.44 7.84
CA SER A 39 2.53 -19.35 8.64
C SER A 39 1.09 -19.60 9.06
N GLU A 40 0.93 -19.95 10.34
CA GLU A 40 -0.39 -20.09 10.95
C GLU A 40 -1.19 -18.78 10.88
N TYR A 41 -0.52 -17.64 11.02
CA TYR A 41 -1.13 -16.33 10.91
C TYR A 41 -1.69 -16.08 9.51
N HIS A 42 -0.94 -16.37 8.45
CA HIS A 42 -1.44 -16.26 7.06
C HIS A 42 -2.67 -17.13 6.83
N ARG A 43 -2.67 -18.35 7.35
CA ARG A 43 -3.82 -19.26 7.25
C ARG A 43 -5.05 -18.74 7.98
N ALA A 44 -4.87 -18.25 9.21
CA ALA A 44 -5.97 -17.78 10.07
C ALA A 44 -6.66 -16.52 9.52
N ILE A 45 -5.91 -15.62 8.89
CA ILE A 45 -6.42 -14.32 8.42
C ILE A 45 -6.69 -14.27 6.91
N ARG A 46 -6.54 -15.38 6.21
CA ARG A 46 -6.74 -15.44 4.74
C ARG A 46 -8.13 -15.04 4.30
N SER A 47 -9.15 -15.34 5.10
CA SER A 47 -10.54 -14.99 4.81
C SER A 47 -10.89 -13.55 5.16
N VAL A 48 -9.95 -12.80 5.74
CA VAL A 48 -10.17 -11.39 6.09
C VAL A 48 -9.75 -10.53 4.90
N GLU A 49 -10.70 -9.87 4.29
CA GLU A 49 -10.46 -8.89 3.23
C GLU A 49 -10.09 -7.54 3.83
N PRO A 50 -9.27 -6.71 3.13
CA PRO A 50 -9.03 -5.34 3.55
C PRO A 50 -10.35 -4.57 3.69
N THR A 51 -10.56 -3.95 4.84
CA THR A 51 -11.78 -3.16 5.09
C THR A 51 -11.56 -1.73 4.64
N PRO A 52 -12.33 -1.20 3.66
CA PRO A 52 -12.19 0.15 3.16
C PRO A 52 -12.36 1.22 4.26
N LEU A 53 -11.63 2.32 4.12
CA LEU A 53 -11.72 3.49 4.96
C LEU A 53 -11.52 4.73 4.09
N ASP A 54 -12.62 5.28 3.57
CA ASP A 54 -12.59 6.45 2.71
C ASP A 54 -13.16 7.67 3.44
N ILE A 55 -12.51 8.81 3.32
CA ILE A 55 -12.94 10.08 3.89
C ILE A 55 -12.96 11.13 2.79
N LEU A 56 -14.09 11.77 2.57
CA LEU A 56 -14.27 12.76 1.51
C LEU A 56 -14.55 14.14 2.09
N ILE A 57 -13.98 15.17 1.47
CA ILE A 57 -14.32 16.56 1.71
C ILE A 57 -15.13 17.05 0.51
N ARG A 58 -16.32 17.58 0.79
CA ARG A 58 -17.19 18.19 -0.24
C ARG A 58 -17.38 19.67 0.05
N ASN A 59 -17.51 20.46 -1.00
CA ASN A 59 -17.90 21.87 -0.89
C ASN A 59 -19.44 22.01 -0.79
N ALA A 60 -19.93 23.24 -0.70
CA ALA A 60 -21.36 23.53 -0.60
C ALA A 60 -22.18 23.07 -1.84
N ALA A 61 -21.54 22.91 -2.99
CA ALA A 61 -22.17 22.38 -4.21
C ALA A 61 -22.15 20.83 -4.26
N GLY A 62 -21.60 20.16 -3.21
CA GLY A 62 -21.49 18.70 -3.16
C GLY A 62 -20.27 18.11 -3.90
N GLU A 63 -19.44 18.93 -4.52
CA GLU A 63 -18.29 18.50 -5.28
C GLU A 63 -17.14 18.03 -4.37
N ILE A 64 -16.42 16.98 -4.75
CA ILE A 64 -15.28 16.47 -3.99
C ILE A 64 -14.09 17.43 -4.17
N VAL A 65 -13.64 18.03 -3.09
CA VAL A 65 -12.51 18.96 -3.03
C VAL A 65 -11.32 18.43 -2.24
N GLY A 66 -11.43 17.24 -1.68
CA GLY A 66 -10.35 16.52 -1.02
C GLY A 66 -10.81 15.16 -0.55
N GLY A 67 -9.87 14.32 -0.16
CA GLY A 67 -10.18 13.02 0.41
C GLY A 67 -8.96 12.20 0.77
N LEU A 68 -9.23 11.12 1.47
CA LEU A 68 -8.28 10.09 1.84
C LEU A 68 -8.91 8.75 1.48
N ILE A 69 -8.18 7.91 0.76
CA ILE A 69 -8.56 6.54 0.42
C ILE A 69 -7.59 5.61 1.14
N ALA A 70 -8.12 4.71 1.93
CA ALA A 70 -7.36 3.80 2.75
C ALA A 70 -8.08 2.47 2.96
N SER A 71 -7.40 1.54 3.58
CA SER A 71 -7.99 0.31 4.09
C SER A 71 -7.32 -0.11 5.40
N THR A 72 -8.02 -0.91 6.19
CA THR A 72 -7.44 -1.55 7.37
C THR A 72 -7.30 -3.04 7.12
N TYR A 73 -6.10 -3.57 7.38
CA TYR A 73 -5.78 -4.97 7.19
C TYR A 73 -4.62 -5.37 8.11
N TRP A 74 -4.68 -6.54 8.72
CA TRP A 74 -3.62 -7.10 9.56
C TRP A 74 -3.16 -6.19 10.71
N GLY A 75 -4.08 -5.42 11.28
CA GLY A 75 -3.74 -4.47 12.35
C GLY A 75 -3.01 -3.22 11.87
N TRP A 76 -3.04 -2.95 10.57
CA TRP A 76 -2.47 -1.78 9.92
C TRP A 76 -3.53 -0.96 9.21
N LEU A 77 -3.36 0.36 9.23
CA LEU A 77 -3.99 1.28 8.29
C LEU A 77 -3.03 1.48 7.11
N GLU A 78 -3.47 1.18 5.90
CA GLU A 78 -2.76 1.52 4.68
C GLU A 78 -3.43 2.72 4.02
N VAL A 79 -2.71 3.85 3.98
CA VAL A 79 -3.19 5.06 3.30
C VAL A 79 -2.69 5.03 1.86
N ASN A 80 -3.60 4.80 0.92
CA ASN A 80 -3.28 4.68 -0.50
C ASN A 80 -3.22 6.05 -1.20
N ILE A 81 -4.18 6.94 -0.88
CA ILE A 81 -4.28 8.27 -1.48
C ILE A 81 -4.67 9.28 -0.41
N LEU A 82 -3.98 10.42 -0.40
CA LEU A 82 -4.38 11.63 0.30
C LEU A 82 -4.26 12.80 -0.65
N TRP A 83 -5.39 13.42 -0.96
CA TRP A 83 -5.44 14.56 -1.88
C TRP A 83 -6.33 15.68 -1.34
N VAL A 84 -5.91 16.92 -1.57
CA VAL A 84 -6.67 18.14 -1.30
C VAL A 84 -6.48 19.10 -2.45
N ALA A 85 -7.58 19.69 -2.92
CA ALA A 85 -7.58 20.68 -4.00
C ALA A 85 -6.60 21.82 -3.69
N GLU A 86 -5.94 22.35 -4.71
CA GLU A 86 -4.81 23.29 -4.54
C GLU A 86 -5.19 24.50 -3.71
N GLY A 87 -6.32 25.14 -3.98
CA GLY A 87 -6.81 26.31 -3.23
C GLY A 87 -7.15 26.04 -1.76
N LEU A 88 -7.23 24.76 -1.34
CA LEU A 88 -7.53 24.35 0.02
C LEU A 88 -6.33 23.76 0.74
N ARG A 89 -5.18 23.70 0.09
CA ARG A 89 -3.93 23.24 0.73
C ARG A 89 -3.46 24.23 1.78
N ARG A 90 -2.65 23.74 2.74
CA ARG A 90 -2.10 24.52 3.87
C ARG A 90 -3.13 25.06 4.86
N LEU A 91 -4.44 24.82 4.65
CA LEU A 91 -5.51 25.19 5.57
C LEU A 91 -5.80 24.09 6.63
N GLY A 92 -5.00 23.04 6.68
CA GLY A 92 -5.12 21.97 7.69
C GLY A 92 -5.97 20.76 7.27
N HIS A 93 -6.62 20.78 6.12
CA HIS A 93 -7.51 19.69 5.67
C HIS A 93 -6.81 18.33 5.59
N GLY A 94 -5.60 18.26 5.02
CA GLY A 94 -4.84 17.00 4.97
C GLY A 94 -4.52 16.45 6.37
N ARG A 95 -4.21 17.32 7.34
CA ARG A 95 -4.02 16.92 8.74
C ARG A 95 -5.31 16.37 9.35
N THR A 96 -6.44 17.00 9.07
CA THR A 96 -7.75 16.55 9.55
C THR A 96 -8.10 15.17 9.00
N LEU A 97 -7.96 14.97 7.69
CA LEU A 97 -8.20 13.68 7.03
C LEU A 97 -7.35 12.57 7.66
N LEU A 98 -6.05 12.83 7.80
CA LEU A 98 -5.13 11.83 8.36
C LEU A 98 -5.47 11.50 9.83
N ARG A 99 -5.79 12.51 10.65
CA ARG A 99 -6.20 12.31 12.04
C ARG A 99 -7.49 11.51 12.15
N MET A 100 -8.47 11.75 11.28
CA MET A 100 -9.73 11.00 11.24
C MET A 100 -9.47 9.53 10.87
N ALA A 101 -8.64 9.28 9.85
CA ALA A 101 -8.29 7.93 9.45
C ALA A 101 -7.52 7.16 10.56
N GLU A 102 -6.57 7.82 11.21
CA GLU A 102 -5.83 7.27 12.35
C GLU A 102 -6.74 6.95 13.55
N ALA A 103 -7.71 7.82 13.84
CA ALA A 103 -8.67 7.60 14.92
C ALA A 103 -9.57 6.38 14.63
N GLU A 104 -10.10 6.29 13.42
CA GLU A 104 -10.91 5.15 12.99
C GLU A 104 -10.10 3.85 12.97
N ALA A 105 -8.83 3.90 12.52
CA ALA A 105 -7.94 2.75 12.54
C ALA A 105 -7.71 2.21 13.96
N ARG A 106 -7.54 3.10 14.95
CA ARG A 106 -7.47 2.67 16.38
C ARG A 106 -8.74 1.98 16.84
N THR A 107 -9.91 2.51 16.45
CA THR A 107 -11.20 1.89 16.77
C THR A 107 -11.31 0.49 16.18
N ARG A 108 -10.71 0.26 15.00
CA ARG A 108 -10.63 -1.05 14.35
C ARG A 108 -9.48 -1.94 14.88
N GLY A 109 -8.78 -1.52 15.93
CA GLY A 109 -7.70 -2.29 16.54
C GLY A 109 -6.37 -2.25 15.78
N CYS A 110 -6.18 -1.29 14.88
CA CYS A 110 -4.89 -1.10 14.21
C CYS A 110 -3.87 -0.47 15.16
N ALA A 111 -2.65 -0.99 15.16
CA ALA A 111 -1.52 -0.47 15.94
C ALA A 111 -0.58 0.40 15.10
N HIS A 112 -0.69 0.34 13.78
CA HIS A 112 0.27 0.95 12.87
C HIS A 112 -0.41 1.56 11.65
N VAL A 113 0.28 2.53 11.04
CA VAL A 113 -0.08 3.11 9.73
C VAL A 113 1.11 2.97 8.80
N MET A 114 0.84 2.65 7.55
CA MET A 114 1.80 2.71 6.47
C MET A 114 1.26 3.52 5.30
N LEU A 115 2.17 4.13 4.57
CA LEU A 115 1.90 4.83 3.31
C LEU A 115 3.16 4.90 2.46
N THR A 116 2.98 5.26 1.22
CA THR A 116 4.08 5.55 0.32
C THR A 116 3.97 6.98 -0.23
N THR A 117 5.11 7.58 -0.57
CA THR A 117 5.16 8.92 -1.17
C THR A 117 6.42 9.10 -2.00
N TYR A 118 6.35 9.95 -3.02
CA TYR A 118 7.49 10.30 -3.84
C TYR A 118 8.21 11.55 -3.33
N SER A 119 9.49 11.72 -3.68
CA SER A 119 10.30 12.87 -3.28
C SER A 119 9.74 14.23 -3.72
N PHE A 120 8.95 14.27 -4.81
CA PHE A 120 8.26 15.48 -5.28
C PHE A 120 6.88 15.72 -4.63
N GLN A 121 6.44 14.82 -3.74
CA GLN A 121 5.14 14.91 -3.06
C GLN A 121 5.30 15.47 -1.62
N ALA A 122 4.78 14.75 -0.63
CA ALA A 122 4.48 15.30 0.68
C ALA A 122 5.27 14.65 1.84
N ARG A 123 6.49 14.08 1.59
CA ARG A 123 7.31 13.45 2.64
C ARG A 123 7.39 14.30 3.91
N GLY A 124 7.78 15.57 3.79
CA GLY A 124 7.92 16.47 4.94
C GLY A 124 6.61 16.77 5.67
N PHE A 125 5.46 16.65 4.99
CA PHE A 125 4.16 16.73 5.65
C PHE A 125 3.94 15.52 6.57
N TYR A 126 4.23 14.32 6.10
CA TYR A 126 4.07 13.11 6.90
C TYR A 126 5.05 13.04 8.07
N GLU A 127 6.31 13.43 7.87
CA GLU A 127 7.31 13.51 8.94
C GLU A 127 6.84 14.41 10.09
N LYS A 128 6.25 15.58 9.77
CA LYS A 128 5.64 16.49 10.76
C LYS A 128 4.41 15.91 11.47
N LYS A 129 3.87 14.77 11.00
CA LYS A 129 2.76 14.05 11.62
C LYS A 129 3.21 12.79 12.35
N GLY A 130 4.52 12.61 12.53
CA GLY A 130 5.10 11.50 13.27
C GLY A 130 5.35 10.25 12.44
N TYR A 131 5.25 10.35 11.11
CA TYR A 131 5.68 9.27 10.23
C TYR A 131 7.19 9.30 10.06
N ARG A 132 7.79 8.11 9.99
CA ARG A 132 9.21 7.95 9.68
C ARG A 132 9.39 7.14 8.40
N VAL A 133 10.44 7.44 7.66
CA VAL A 133 10.86 6.63 6.51
C VAL A 133 11.38 5.28 7.04
N VAL A 134 10.89 4.19 6.49
CA VAL A 134 11.31 2.82 6.81
C VAL A 134 11.97 2.12 5.63
N GLY A 135 11.89 2.72 4.44
CA GLY A 135 12.55 2.25 3.24
C GLY A 135 12.50 3.31 2.14
N GLU A 136 13.47 3.27 1.24
CA GLU A 136 13.53 4.16 0.08
C GLU A 136 14.04 3.43 -1.15
N MET A 137 13.59 3.87 -2.32
CA MET A 137 14.04 3.40 -3.62
C MET A 137 14.36 4.58 -4.51
N ALA A 138 15.63 4.79 -4.79
CA ALA A 138 16.09 5.83 -5.70
C ALA A 138 15.91 5.38 -7.16
N GLY A 139 15.59 6.32 -8.05
CA GLY A 139 15.44 6.05 -9.48
C GLY A 139 14.12 5.39 -9.88
N TYR A 140 13.08 5.47 -9.06
CA TYR A 140 11.75 4.91 -9.32
C TYR A 140 10.66 6.01 -9.23
N PRO A 141 10.32 6.66 -10.38
CA PRO A 141 11.01 6.64 -11.70
C PRO A 141 12.39 7.33 -11.68
N PRO A 142 13.14 7.34 -12.81
CA PRO A 142 14.46 7.99 -12.88
C PRO A 142 14.42 9.44 -12.35
N GLY A 143 15.40 9.80 -11.50
CA GLY A 143 15.50 11.12 -10.88
C GLY A 143 14.60 11.34 -9.67
N VAL A 144 13.82 10.36 -9.26
CA VAL A 144 12.87 10.42 -8.14
C VAL A 144 13.24 9.39 -7.09
N VAL A 145 12.92 9.67 -5.83
CA VAL A 145 13.00 8.71 -4.73
C VAL A 145 11.59 8.37 -4.28
N TYR A 146 11.31 7.09 -4.13
CA TYR A 146 10.08 6.54 -3.58
C TYR A 146 10.31 6.11 -2.14
N TYR A 147 9.45 6.52 -1.21
CA TYR A 147 9.58 6.28 0.22
C TYR A 147 8.45 5.39 0.73
N TRP A 148 8.78 4.41 1.55
CA TRP A 148 7.85 3.76 2.46
C TRP A 148 7.91 4.44 3.81
N MET A 149 6.76 4.83 4.34
CA MET A 149 6.68 5.52 5.61
C MET A 149 5.74 4.79 6.57
N ARG A 150 6.09 4.83 7.86
CA ARG A 150 5.36 4.19 8.95
C ARG A 150 5.14 5.16 10.09
N LYS A 151 4.03 4.95 10.81
CA LYS A 151 3.74 5.53 12.12
C LYS A 151 3.13 4.47 13.02
N ASP A 152 3.49 4.48 14.30
CA ASP A 152 2.82 3.70 15.34
C ASP A 152 1.67 4.56 15.92
N LEU A 153 0.48 3.97 16.12
CA LEU A 153 -0.76 4.64 16.53
C LEU A 153 -0.91 4.75 18.05
#